data_69266b488adba6dafdd1de173f87e038
#
_entry.id   69266b488adba6dafdd1de173f87e038
#
_cell.length_a   1.000
_cell.length_b   1.000
_cell.length_c   1.000
_cell.angle_alpha   90.00
_cell.angle_beta   90.00
_cell.angle_gamma   90.00
#
_symmetry.space_group_name_H-M   'P 1'
#
loop_
_entity.id
_entity.type
_entity.pdbx_description
1 polymer ?
#
loop_
_entity_poly.entity_id
_entity_poly.type
_entity_poly.pdbx_seq_one_letter_code
_entity_poly.pdbx_strand_id
1 'polypeptide(L)'
;SEVDGRWTEIQCLKTEENPSFQCFDNTKEYLYSVHGDFTLVSSYKILEDGTLEHINTIDIGGKNPVDVTVDAENQHVIVATLQGGTLYTIKRNEDGSLGDVVATFTYEGKEEGKVSTIHQCLWDQKKNYLFACAQGRVNGFGQMRALKYNHETGEFTETDKFLSRTWDEPRHAVMHPNNRWLYMCEEKGNKVLYFQFDEETGKMKALQELTTVPETVTGYSDASEVMIDPSGQYVLVSNRYTDSMAVYRIDPFTGYMKNTGFFPCLGKTPRFFCFGSNGKCYVANEDSDTIIEFTFDENTGWLVPT
;
A
#
# COMPACT_ATOMS: atom_id res chain seq x y z
N SER A 1 17.11 8.18 14.04
CA SER A 1 17.86 8.98 13.05
C SER A 1 18.99 8.14 12.46
N GLU A 2 19.40 8.44 11.24
CA GLU A 2 20.52 7.79 10.56
C GLU A 2 21.73 8.75 10.57
N VAL A 3 22.84 8.31 11.13
CA VAL A 3 24.12 9.02 11.09
C VAL A 3 25.20 8.02 10.70
N ASP A 4 25.96 8.30 9.65
CA ASP A 4 27.03 7.45 9.11
C ASP A 4 26.57 6.00 8.82
N GLY A 5 25.36 5.83 8.29
CA GLY A 5 24.77 4.52 7.98
C GLY A 5 24.32 3.73 9.22
N ARG A 6 24.30 4.35 10.40
CA ARG A 6 23.80 3.74 11.63
C ARG A 6 22.51 4.38 12.07
N TRP A 7 21.53 3.55 12.39
CA TRP A 7 20.26 4.00 12.94
C TRP A 7 20.37 4.15 14.46
N THR A 8 19.87 5.28 14.94
CA THR A 8 19.78 5.55 16.39
C THR A 8 18.32 5.78 16.74
N GLU A 9 17.83 5.05 17.74
CA GLU A 9 16.51 5.30 18.30
C GLU A 9 16.48 6.72 18.90
N ILE A 10 15.50 7.52 18.49
CA ILE A 10 15.29 8.87 19.03
C ILE A 10 14.04 8.95 19.92
N GLN A 11 13.13 8.00 19.78
CA GLN A 11 11.90 7.95 20.55
C GLN A 11 11.31 6.52 20.55
N CYS A 12 10.78 6.11 21.70
CA CYS A 12 9.85 4.98 21.82
C CYS A 12 8.52 5.52 22.33
N LEU A 13 7.55 5.73 21.43
CA LEU A 13 6.24 6.29 21.74
C LEU A 13 5.24 5.18 22.04
N LYS A 14 4.57 5.28 23.20
CA LYS A 14 3.43 4.40 23.49
C LYS A 14 2.22 4.90 22.69
N THR A 15 1.73 4.05 21.79
CA THR A 15 0.53 4.30 20.97
C THR A 15 -0.68 3.51 21.49
N GLU A 16 -1.82 3.66 20.84
CA GLU A 16 -2.88 2.66 20.91
C GLU A 16 -2.37 1.31 20.36
N GLU A 17 -3.04 0.22 20.67
CA GLU A 17 -2.62 -1.12 20.29
C GLU A 17 -2.57 -1.31 18.77
N ASN A 18 -1.63 -2.13 18.30
CA ASN A 18 -1.48 -2.59 16.91
C ASN A 18 -1.43 -1.46 15.86
N PRO A 19 -0.45 -0.54 15.90
CA PRO A 19 -0.24 0.46 14.84
C PRO A 19 0.21 -0.24 13.56
N SER A 20 -0.73 -0.61 12.69
CA SER A 20 -0.50 -1.55 11.57
C SER A 20 -0.05 -0.89 10.27
N PHE A 21 -0.38 0.38 10.06
CA PHE A 21 0.06 1.15 8.90
C PHE A 21 0.09 2.65 9.18
N GLN A 22 0.98 3.38 8.50
CA GLN A 22 1.14 4.81 8.68
C GLN A 22 1.32 5.52 7.34
N CYS A 23 0.91 6.80 7.30
CA CYS A 23 1.25 7.72 6.23
C CYS A 23 1.61 9.10 6.77
N PHE A 24 2.47 9.80 6.02
CA PHE A 24 2.68 11.22 6.21
C PHE A 24 1.61 12.04 5.49
N ASP A 25 1.34 13.23 5.99
CA ASP A 25 0.65 14.23 5.18
C ASP A 25 1.57 14.77 4.06
N ASN A 26 1.02 15.57 3.13
CA ASN A 26 1.81 16.04 1.97
C ASN A 26 2.95 17.00 2.36
N THR A 27 2.87 17.65 3.54
CA THR A 27 3.92 18.56 4.06
C THR A 27 4.99 17.82 4.87
N LYS A 28 4.71 16.58 5.28
CA LYS A 28 5.51 15.77 6.22
C LYS A 28 5.63 16.41 7.62
N GLU A 29 4.66 17.21 7.99
CA GLU A 29 4.54 17.79 9.32
C GLU A 29 3.69 16.93 10.26
N TYR A 30 2.87 16.04 9.69
CA TYR A 30 1.96 15.17 10.42
C TYR A 30 2.05 13.72 9.93
N LEU A 31 1.78 12.79 10.85
CA LEU A 31 1.72 11.36 10.60
C LEU A 31 0.39 10.82 11.11
N TYR A 32 -0.24 9.97 10.29
CA TYR A 32 -1.48 9.27 10.64
C TYR A 32 -1.20 7.78 10.75
N SER A 33 -1.76 7.14 11.79
CA SER A 33 -1.60 5.71 12.05
C SER A 33 -2.96 5.06 12.22
N VAL A 34 -3.16 3.92 11.57
CA VAL A 34 -4.31 3.05 11.77
C VAL A 34 -3.96 1.92 12.72
N HIS A 35 -4.95 1.44 13.50
CA HIS A 35 -4.78 0.42 14.51
C HIS A 35 -5.53 -0.85 14.11
N GLY A 36 -4.81 -1.82 13.55
CA GLY A 36 -5.34 -3.09 13.07
C GLY A 36 -6.08 -3.88 14.15
N ASP A 37 -7.07 -4.67 13.73
CA ASP A 37 -8.01 -5.41 14.58
C ASP A 37 -8.97 -4.58 15.43
N PHE A 38 -8.75 -3.26 15.53
CA PHE A 38 -9.59 -2.29 16.25
C PHE A 38 -10.40 -1.43 15.26
N THR A 39 -10.77 -0.22 15.72
CA THR A 39 -11.56 0.76 14.96
C THR A 39 -10.93 2.16 14.99
N LEU A 40 -9.68 2.25 15.47
CA LEU A 40 -9.04 3.50 15.84
C LEU A 40 -8.10 4.02 14.76
N VAL A 41 -8.03 5.34 14.65
CA VAL A 41 -7.08 6.09 13.84
C VAL A 41 -6.49 7.22 14.68
N SER A 42 -5.16 7.34 14.68
CA SER A 42 -4.43 8.35 15.46
C SER A 42 -3.69 9.34 14.57
N SER A 43 -3.60 10.58 15.03
CA SER A 43 -2.77 11.61 14.40
C SER A 43 -1.65 12.06 15.33
N TYR A 44 -0.51 12.39 14.71
CA TYR A 44 0.70 12.83 15.39
C TYR A 44 1.31 14.02 14.65
N LYS A 45 1.86 14.96 15.40
CA LYS A 45 2.72 16.02 14.86
C LYS A 45 4.17 15.54 14.84
N ILE A 46 4.87 15.85 13.77
CA ILE A 46 6.32 15.59 13.66
C ILE A 46 7.05 16.84 14.11
N LEU A 47 7.88 16.70 15.16
CA LEU A 47 8.65 17.82 15.71
C LEU A 47 9.96 18.01 14.95
N GLU A 48 10.62 19.15 15.15
CA GLU A 48 11.88 19.51 14.46
C GLU A 48 13.02 18.48 14.67
N ASP A 49 13.02 17.80 15.82
CA ASP A 49 13.99 16.76 16.13
C ASP A 49 13.61 15.37 15.54
N GLY A 50 12.48 15.29 14.83
CA GLY A 50 11.94 14.07 14.23
C GLY A 50 11.13 13.20 15.18
N THR A 51 10.90 13.63 16.42
CA THR A 51 10.01 12.94 17.37
C THR A 51 8.54 13.22 17.05
N LEU A 52 7.67 12.35 17.54
CA LEU A 52 6.22 12.44 17.34
C LEU A 52 5.53 12.90 18.62
N GLU A 53 4.61 13.86 18.47
CA GLU A 53 3.69 14.28 19.51
C GLU A 53 2.26 13.84 19.13
N HIS A 54 1.60 13.07 20.01
CA HIS A 54 0.22 12.64 19.79
C HIS A 54 -0.73 13.83 19.84
N ILE A 55 -1.61 13.96 18.83
CA ILE A 55 -2.62 15.00 18.76
C ILE A 55 -3.96 14.45 19.25
N ASN A 56 -4.55 13.50 18.50
CA ASN A 56 -5.79 12.85 18.89
C ASN A 56 -5.93 11.45 18.28
N THR A 57 -6.84 10.69 18.85
CA THR A 57 -7.30 9.39 18.31
C THR A 57 -8.82 9.43 18.20
N ILE A 58 -9.35 8.93 17.10
CA ILE A 58 -10.79 8.81 16.87
C ILE A 58 -11.18 7.35 16.61
N ASP A 59 -12.40 7.00 16.96
CA ASP A 59 -13.06 5.75 16.60
C ASP A 59 -13.89 5.97 15.33
N ILE A 60 -13.52 5.32 14.22
CA ILE A 60 -14.24 5.45 12.94
C ILE A 60 -15.40 4.47 12.79
N GLY A 61 -15.59 3.56 13.77
CA GLY A 61 -16.61 2.51 13.71
C GLY A 61 -16.32 1.40 12.69
N GLY A 62 -15.28 1.56 11.88
CA GLY A 62 -14.87 0.58 10.87
C GLY A 62 -13.92 -0.47 11.44
N LYS A 63 -14.13 -1.75 11.10
CA LYS A 63 -13.37 -2.84 11.70
C LYS A 63 -12.09 -3.15 10.95
N ASN A 64 -10.98 -3.21 11.68
CA ASN A 64 -9.64 -3.54 11.21
C ASN A 64 -9.14 -2.57 10.12
N PRO A 65 -8.85 -1.30 10.47
CA PRO A 65 -8.23 -0.37 9.56
C PRO A 65 -6.78 -0.83 9.28
N VAL A 66 -6.43 -0.95 7.99
CA VAL A 66 -5.17 -1.57 7.55
C VAL A 66 -4.35 -0.70 6.62
N ASP A 67 -4.94 0.38 6.11
CA ASP A 67 -4.23 1.33 5.25
C ASP A 67 -4.80 2.73 5.42
N VAL A 68 -3.94 3.73 5.25
CA VAL A 68 -4.27 5.15 5.43
C VAL A 68 -3.50 6.01 4.43
N THR A 69 -4.17 7.01 3.88
CA THR A 69 -3.57 8.01 2.98
C THR A 69 -4.23 9.37 3.15
N VAL A 70 -3.64 10.41 2.56
CA VAL A 70 -4.12 11.79 2.63
C VAL A 70 -4.41 12.32 1.22
N ASP A 71 -5.47 13.10 1.05
CA ASP A 71 -5.83 13.72 -0.24
C ASP A 71 -4.81 14.77 -0.70
N ALA A 72 -5.01 15.35 -1.90
CA ALA A 72 -4.07 16.29 -2.50
C ALA A 72 -3.86 17.56 -1.68
N GLU A 73 -4.93 18.04 -1.03
CA GLU A 73 -4.98 19.35 -0.37
C GLU A 73 -4.82 19.26 1.15
N ASN A 74 -4.52 18.08 1.69
CA ASN A 74 -4.46 17.82 3.13
C ASN A 74 -5.78 18.16 3.87
N GLN A 75 -6.92 17.99 3.20
CA GLN A 75 -8.23 18.25 3.79
C GLN A 75 -8.88 17.01 4.38
N HIS A 76 -8.53 15.82 3.83
CA HIS A 76 -9.11 14.56 4.25
C HIS A 76 -8.04 13.47 4.44
N VAL A 77 -8.28 12.63 5.43
CA VAL A 77 -7.56 11.37 5.65
C VAL A 77 -8.49 10.24 5.21
N ILE A 78 -8.01 9.38 4.32
CA ILE A 78 -8.75 8.23 3.81
C ILE A 78 -8.22 6.96 4.45
N VAL A 79 -9.11 6.13 4.98
CA VAL A 79 -8.78 4.89 5.68
C VAL A 79 -9.49 3.71 5.03
N ALA A 80 -8.73 2.66 4.73
CA ALA A 80 -9.27 1.38 4.27
C ALA A 80 -9.42 0.41 5.43
N THR A 81 -10.62 -0.23 5.54
CA THR A 81 -10.89 -1.23 6.58
C THR A 81 -11.02 -2.61 5.98
N LEU A 82 -10.21 -3.56 6.49
CA LEU A 82 -10.16 -4.92 5.97
C LEU A 82 -11.46 -5.67 6.26
N GLN A 83 -11.82 -5.84 7.51
CA GLN A 83 -13.02 -6.59 7.90
C GLN A 83 -14.30 -5.76 7.75
N GLY A 84 -14.19 -4.44 7.75
CA GLY A 84 -15.31 -3.52 7.47
C GLY A 84 -15.63 -3.40 5.99
N GLY A 85 -14.68 -3.70 5.10
CA GLY A 85 -14.85 -3.58 3.64
C GLY A 85 -15.25 -2.18 3.17
N THR A 86 -14.84 -1.17 3.91
CA THR A 86 -15.28 0.23 3.74
C THR A 86 -14.08 1.17 3.70
N LEU A 87 -14.12 2.13 2.80
CA LEU A 87 -13.28 3.32 2.82
C LEU A 87 -13.98 4.39 3.65
N TYR A 88 -13.24 5.01 4.56
CA TYR A 88 -13.70 6.13 5.38
C TYR A 88 -12.96 7.38 4.96
N THR A 89 -13.67 8.45 4.69
CA THR A 89 -13.10 9.79 4.51
C THR A 89 -13.31 10.58 5.80
N ILE A 90 -12.21 10.98 6.42
CA ILE A 90 -12.17 11.68 7.70
C ILE A 90 -11.73 13.11 7.42
N LYS A 91 -12.45 14.09 7.95
CA LYS A 91 -12.02 15.48 7.89
C LYS A 91 -10.69 15.65 8.63
N ARG A 92 -9.71 16.27 7.99
CA ARG A 92 -8.49 16.72 8.64
C ARG A 92 -8.61 18.19 9.00
N ASN A 93 -8.32 18.56 10.23
CA ASN A 93 -8.27 19.93 10.69
C ASN A 93 -6.92 20.59 10.36
N GLU A 94 -6.85 21.93 10.40
CA GLU A 94 -5.62 22.69 10.08
C GLU A 94 -4.44 22.33 10.99
N ASP A 95 -4.70 21.99 12.25
CA ASP A 95 -3.69 21.56 13.23
C ASP A 95 -3.27 20.11 13.09
N GLY A 96 -3.71 19.41 12.04
CA GLY A 96 -3.41 18.02 11.77
C GLY A 96 -4.28 17.01 12.53
N SER A 97 -5.16 17.47 13.41
CA SER A 97 -6.07 16.56 14.13
C SER A 97 -7.13 15.96 13.21
N LEU A 98 -7.61 14.77 13.59
CA LEU A 98 -8.70 14.07 12.92
C LEU A 98 -10.04 14.58 13.44
N GLY A 99 -10.95 14.95 12.51
CA GLY A 99 -12.31 15.36 12.78
C GLY A 99 -13.32 14.24 12.53
N ASP A 100 -14.51 14.62 12.07
CA ASP A 100 -15.60 13.68 11.79
C ASP A 100 -15.38 12.85 10.53
N VAL A 101 -15.98 11.68 10.46
CA VAL A 101 -16.16 10.92 9.22
C VAL A 101 -17.19 11.66 8.35
N VAL A 102 -16.77 12.12 7.17
CA VAL A 102 -17.62 12.91 6.26
C VAL A 102 -18.21 12.09 5.12
N ALA A 103 -17.56 10.99 4.72
CA ALA A 103 -18.05 10.09 3.70
C ALA A 103 -17.58 8.64 3.93
N THR A 104 -18.31 7.69 3.37
CA THR A 104 -17.95 6.28 3.36
C THR A 104 -18.25 5.64 2.01
N PHE A 105 -17.45 4.63 1.62
CA PHE A 105 -17.69 3.84 0.42
C PHE A 105 -17.47 2.35 0.72
N THR A 106 -18.54 1.56 0.74
CA THR A 106 -18.49 0.14 1.11
C THR A 106 -18.43 -0.77 -0.11
N TYR A 107 -17.56 -1.77 -0.05
CA TYR A 107 -17.49 -2.84 -1.04
C TYR A 107 -18.38 -4.00 -0.61
N GLU A 108 -19.55 -4.08 -1.22
CA GLU A 108 -20.50 -5.16 -0.96
C GLU A 108 -19.89 -6.54 -1.25
N GLY A 109 -20.28 -7.50 -0.45
CA GLY A 109 -19.88 -8.90 -0.58
C GLY A 109 -20.80 -9.70 -1.50
N LYS A 110 -20.66 -11.03 -1.45
CA LYS A 110 -21.42 -11.99 -2.27
C LYS A 110 -22.86 -12.16 -1.79
N GLU A 111 -23.14 -11.89 -0.53
CA GLU A 111 -24.43 -12.02 0.12
C GLU A 111 -24.80 -10.72 0.81
N GLU A 112 -26.08 -10.51 1.06
CA GLU A 112 -26.58 -9.35 1.79
C GLU A 112 -25.93 -9.25 3.18
N GLY A 113 -25.44 -8.04 3.53
CA GLY A 113 -24.76 -7.76 4.79
C GLY A 113 -23.32 -8.29 4.86
N LYS A 114 -22.78 -8.88 3.79
CA LYS A 114 -21.37 -9.24 3.68
C LYS A 114 -20.60 -8.15 2.92
N VAL A 115 -19.28 -8.09 3.14
CA VAL A 115 -18.41 -7.10 2.51
C VAL A 115 -17.20 -7.77 1.84
N SER A 116 -16.63 -7.09 0.86
CA SER A 116 -15.34 -7.44 0.28
C SER A 116 -14.25 -6.72 1.06
N THR A 117 -13.30 -7.48 1.60
CA THR A 117 -12.24 -6.99 2.50
C THR A 117 -11.25 -6.10 1.77
N ILE A 118 -11.29 -4.78 2.00
CA ILE A 118 -10.35 -3.82 1.39
C ILE A 118 -9.02 -3.89 2.13
N HIS A 119 -7.90 -3.96 1.39
CA HIS A 119 -6.57 -4.04 1.98
C HIS A 119 -5.71 -2.79 1.76
N GLN A 120 -5.92 -2.07 0.67
CA GLN A 120 -5.16 -0.85 0.37
C GLN A 120 -6.05 0.21 -0.29
N CYS A 121 -5.69 1.46 -0.08
CA CYS A 121 -6.17 2.63 -0.80
C CYS A 121 -4.98 3.44 -1.35
N LEU A 122 -4.84 3.49 -2.68
CA LEU A 122 -3.73 4.11 -3.39
C LEU A 122 -4.23 5.23 -4.30
N TRP A 123 -3.59 6.39 -4.25
CA TRP A 123 -3.86 7.49 -5.17
C TRP A 123 -3.17 7.31 -6.54
N ASP A 124 -3.84 7.83 -7.58
CA ASP A 124 -3.13 8.22 -8.79
C ASP A 124 -2.18 9.39 -8.52
N GLN A 125 -1.24 9.68 -9.41
CA GLN A 125 -0.22 10.72 -9.18
C GLN A 125 -0.81 12.13 -8.99
N LYS A 126 -2.01 12.38 -9.51
CA LYS A 126 -2.72 13.66 -9.40
C LYS A 126 -3.71 13.70 -8.23
N LYS A 127 -3.87 12.58 -7.55
CA LYS A 127 -4.85 12.37 -6.46
C LYS A 127 -6.30 12.71 -6.84
N ASN A 128 -6.66 12.47 -8.11
CA ASN A 128 -8.04 12.60 -8.61
C ASN A 128 -8.79 11.26 -8.54
N TYR A 129 -8.06 10.15 -8.55
CA TYR A 129 -8.58 8.80 -8.46
C TYR A 129 -7.91 8.02 -7.35
N LEU A 130 -8.72 7.26 -6.60
CA LEU A 130 -8.24 6.30 -5.62
C LEU A 130 -8.42 4.89 -6.19
N PHE A 131 -7.37 4.08 -6.15
CA PHE A 131 -7.45 2.65 -6.41
C PHE A 131 -7.55 1.91 -5.09
N ALA A 132 -8.58 1.09 -4.92
CA ALA A 132 -8.72 0.32 -3.71
C ALA A 132 -8.73 -1.18 -4.04
N CYS A 133 -7.74 -1.89 -3.47
CA CYS A 133 -7.58 -3.33 -3.61
C CYS A 133 -8.37 -4.03 -2.51
N ALA A 134 -9.22 -5.00 -2.91
CA ALA A 134 -9.98 -5.82 -1.99
C ALA A 134 -9.68 -7.30 -2.22
N GLN A 135 -9.29 -7.99 -1.16
CA GLN A 135 -8.97 -9.42 -1.19
C GLN A 135 -10.21 -10.29 -1.40
N GLY A 136 -11.38 -9.79 -1.01
CA GLY A 136 -12.65 -10.51 -1.11
C GLY A 136 -12.78 -11.66 -0.13
N ARG A 137 -11.81 -12.53 -0.07
CA ARG A 137 -11.79 -13.74 0.79
C ARG A 137 -13.10 -14.55 0.66
N VAL A 138 -13.58 -15.14 1.75
CA VAL A 138 -14.78 -16.01 1.75
C VAL A 138 -16.04 -15.24 1.37
N ASN A 139 -16.23 -14.06 1.93
CA ASN A 139 -17.50 -13.31 1.88
C ASN A 139 -17.59 -12.30 0.74
N GLY A 140 -16.49 -11.98 0.08
CA GLY A 140 -16.43 -10.92 -0.91
C GLY A 140 -15.85 -11.36 -2.24
N PHE A 141 -15.65 -10.36 -3.11
CA PHE A 141 -14.99 -10.52 -4.39
C PHE A 141 -13.57 -9.96 -4.33
N GLY A 142 -12.58 -10.72 -4.80
CA GLY A 142 -11.25 -10.20 -5.08
C GLY A 142 -11.35 -9.18 -6.21
N GLN A 143 -10.96 -7.92 -5.95
CA GLN A 143 -11.17 -6.84 -6.92
C GLN A 143 -10.26 -5.65 -6.66
N MET A 144 -10.05 -4.86 -7.70
CA MET A 144 -9.55 -3.49 -7.58
C MET A 144 -10.54 -2.55 -8.25
N ARG A 145 -10.89 -1.46 -7.58
CA ARG A 145 -11.78 -0.43 -8.14
C ARG A 145 -11.01 0.86 -8.36
N ALA A 146 -11.32 1.55 -9.46
CA ALA A 146 -10.95 2.94 -9.69
C ALA A 146 -12.10 3.84 -9.24
N LEU A 147 -11.84 4.73 -8.32
CA LEU A 147 -12.81 5.59 -7.67
C LEU A 147 -12.43 7.04 -7.92
N LYS A 148 -13.26 7.78 -8.64
CA LYS A 148 -13.09 9.23 -8.78
C LYS A 148 -13.42 9.91 -7.48
N TYR A 149 -12.55 10.80 -7.04
CA TYR A 149 -12.66 11.50 -5.77
C TYR A 149 -13.26 12.90 -5.94
N ASN A 150 -14.14 13.27 -5.03
CA ASN A 150 -14.66 14.63 -4.91
C ASN A 150 -13.92 15.35 -3.75
N HIS A 151 -13.04 16.28 -4.08
CA HIS A 151 -12.22 17.00 -3.10
C HIS A 151 -13.04 17.89 -2.13
N GLU A 152 -14.24 18.32 -2.53
CA GLU A 152 -15.08 19.16 -1.68
C GLU A 152 -15.86 18.35 -0.64
N THR A 153 -16.40 17.19 -1.04
CA THR A 153 -17.28 16.37 -0.20
C THR A 153 -16.60 15.16 0.43
N GLY A 154 -15.44 14.77 -0.09
CA GLY A 154 -14.75 13.53 0.32
C GLY A 154 -15.38 12.25 -0.22
N GLU A 155 -16.37 12.35 -1.10
CA GLU A 155 -17.10 11.21 -1.66
C GLU A 155 -16.37 10.54 -2.82
N PHE A 156 -16.63 9.25 -3.01
CA PHE A 156 -16.11 8.45 -4.11
C PHE A 156 -17.20 8.05 -5.09
N THR A 157 -16.87 8.07 -6.39
CA THR A 157 -17.71 7.53 -7.47
C THR A 157 -16.93 6.46 -8.23
N GLU A 158 -17.44 5.22 -8.28
CA GLU A 158 -16.80 4.14 -9.06
C GLU A 158 -16.82 4.50 -10.56
N THR A 159 -15.65 4.45 -11.19
CA THR A 159 -15.47 4.63 -12.62
C THR A 159 -15.16 3.34 -13.35
N ASP A 160 -14.49 2.41 -12.65
CA ASP A 160 -14.15 1.10 -13.18
C ASP A 160 -13.85 0.09 -12.07
N LYS A 161 -13.88 -1.20 -12.44
CA LYS A 161 -13.45 -2.28 -11.57
C LYS A 161 -12.83 -3.43 -12.35
N PHE A 162 -11.81 -4.01 -11.77
CA PHE A 162 -11.24 -5.30 -12.17
C PHE A 162 -11.66 -6.36 -11.16
N LEU A 163 -12.16 -7.49 -11.65
CA LEU A 163 -12.46 -8.67 -10.83
C LEU A 163 -11.33 -9.69 -11.00
N SER A 164 -10.67 -10.01 -9.92
CA SER A 164 -9.65 -11.04 -9.86
C SER A 164 -10.28 -12.44 -9.90
N ARG A 165 -9.47 -13.44 -10.18
CA ARG A 165 -9.88 -14.84 -10.02
C ARG A 165 -10.20 -15.14 -8.56
N THR A 166 -11.06 -16.10 -8.34
CA THR A 166 -11.41 -16.56 -6.99
C THR A 166 -10.15 -16.99 -6.24
N TRP A 167 -9.94 -16.44 -5.05
CA TRP A 167 -8.81 -16.71 -4.13
C TRP A 167 -7.45 -16.12 -4.51
N ASP A 168 -7.33 -15.31 -5.56
CA ASP A 168 -6.06 -14.65 -5.87
C ASP A 168 -5.75 -13.49 -4.91
N GLU A 169 -6.78 -12.86 -4.34
CA GLU A 169 -6.70 -11.86 -3.25
C GLU A 169 -5.85 -10.62 -3.60
N PRO A 170 -6.35 -9.68 -4.45
CA PRO A 170 -5.72 -8.39 -4.68
C PRO A 170 -5.37 -7.70 -3.36
N ARG A 171 -4.10 -7.31 -3.18
CA ARG A 171 -3.62 -6.83 -1.90
C ARG A 171 -3.13 -5.39 -1.95
N HIS A 172 -2.04 -5.14 -2.64
CA HIS A 172 -1.42 -3.84 -2.82
C HIS A 172 -1.21 -3.53 -4.29
N ALA A 173 -1.19 -2.24 -4.61
CA ALA A 173 -0.88 -1.72 -5.93
C ALA A 173 0.06 -0.52 -5.82
N VAL A 174 0.69 -0.16 -6.94
CA VAL A 174 1.55 1.02 -7.04
C VAL A 174 1.32 1.71 -8.39
N MET A 175 1.14 3.03 -8.36
CA MET A 175 1.00 3.85 -9.55
C MET A 175 2.38 4.33 -10.02
N HIS A 176 2.68 4.08 -11.29
CA HIS A 176 3.92 4.57 -11.92
C HIS A 176 3.93 6.11 -11.98
N PRO A 177 5.10 6.77 -11.88
CA PRO A 177 5.21 8.22 -11.96
C PRO A 177 4.62 8.87 -13.22
N ASN A 178 4.46 8.11 -14.32
CA ASN A 178 3.84 8.63 -15.56
C ASN A 178 2.30 8.70 -15.49
N ASN A 179 1.66 8.28 -14.41
CA ASN A 179 0.21 8.26 -14.18
C ASN A 179 -0.61 7.41 -15.18
N ARG A 180 0.02 6.49 -15.90
CA ARG A 180 -0.62 5.64 -16.92
C ARG A 180 -0.48 4.15 -16.65
N TRP A 181 0.48 3.76 -15.84
CA TRP A 181 0.77 2.35 -15.55
C TRP A 181 0.56 2.08 -14.07
N LEU A 182 -0.22 1.06 -13.79
CA LEU A 182 -0.56 0.64 -12.44
C LEU A 182 -0.19 -0.84 -12.30
N TYR A 183 0.51 -1.18 -11.22
CA TYR A 183 0.91 -2.55 -10.94
C TYR A 183 0.30 -2.99 -9.62
N MET A 184 -0.30 -4.18 -9.59
CA MET A 184 -1.01 -4.73 -8.43
C MET A 184 -0.50 -6.13 -8.13
N CYS A 185 -0.22 -6.44 -6.87
CA CYS A 185 0.07 -7.82 -6.45
C CYS A 185 -1.18 -8.51 -5.90
N GLU A 186 -1.28 -9.81 -6.16
CA GLU A 186 -2.29 -10.71 -5.62
C GLU A 186 -1.64 -11.63 -4.59
N GLU A 187 -2.14 -11.55 -3.34
CA GLU A 187 -1.55 -12.21 -2.18
C GLU A 187 -1.47 -13.72 -2.36
N LYS A 188 -2.63 -14.37 -2.49
CA LYS A 188 -2.71 -15.84 -2.64
C LYS A 188 -2.39 -16.32 -4.05
N GLY A 189 -2.64 -15.46 -5.04
CA GLY A 189 -2.32 -15.74 -6.43
C GLY A 189 -0.82 -15.79 -6.69
N ASN A 190 0.02 -15.17 -5.84
CA ASN A 190 1.45 -14.98 -6.07
C ASN A 190 1.74 -14.40 -7.46
N LYS A 191 1.04 -13.31 -7.76
CA LYS A 191 1.08 -12.67 -9.06
C LYS A 191 1.29 -11.17 -8.94
N VAL A 192 1.84 -10.58 -9.98
CA VAL A 192 1.82 -9.15 -10.23
C VAL A 192 1.15 -8.89 -11.57
N LEU A 193 0.18 -7.98 -11.58
CA LEU A 193 -0.59 -7.58 -12.74
C LEU A 193 -0.20 -6.18 -13.17
N TYR A 194 -0.14 -5.96 -14.47
CA TYR A 194 0.02 -4.64 -15.07
C TYR A 194 -1.31 -4.17 -15.67
N PHE A 195 -1.68 -2.93 -15.34
CA PHE A 195 -2.83 -2.24 -15.88
C PHE A 195 -2.42 -0.95 -16.58
N GLN A 196 -3.01 -0.70 -17.73
CA GLN A 196 -3.02 0.63 -18.32
C GLN A 196 -4.18 1.41 -17.72
N PHE A 197 -3.89 2.59 -17.19
CA PHE A 197 -4.87 3.52 -16.64
C PHE A 197 -5.07 4.71 -17.57
N ASP A 198 -6.32 5.12 -17.74
CA ASP A 198 -6.74 6.30 -18.47
C ASP A 198 -7.28 7.33 -17.47
N GLU A 199 -6.52 8.38 -17.20
CA GLU A 199 -6.85 9.42 -16.23
C GLU A 199 -8.03 10.32 -16.64
N GLU A 200 -8.40 10.36 -17.93
CA GLU A 200 -9.54 11.15 -18.39
C GLU A 200 -10.86 10.45 -18.08
N THR A 201 -10.89 9.14 -18.23
CA THR A 201 -12.10 8.32 -18.05
C THR A 201 -12.15 7.54 -16.75
N GLY A 202 -11.00 7.40 -16.05
CA GLY A 202 -10.86 6.58 -14.85
C GLY A 202 -10.91 5.07 -15.14
N LYS A 203 -10.66 4.65 -16.41
CA LYS A 203 -10.71 3.25 -16.83
C LYS A 203 -9.37 2.55 -16.66
N MET A 204 -9.43 1.27 -16.31
CA MET A 204 -8.28 0.38 -16.16
C MET A 204 -8.38 -0.77 -17.16
N LYS A 205 -7.26 -1.12 -17.79
CA LYS A 205 -7.18 -2.28 -18.68
C LYS A 205 -6.05 -3.19 -18.23
N ALA A 206 -6.37 -4.38 -17.71
CA ALA A 206 -5.39 -5.40 -17.40
C ALA A 206 -4.71 -5.89 -18.70
N LEU A 207 -3.38 -5.86 -18.74
CA LEU A 207 -2.58 -6.18 -19.94
C LEU A 207 -1.61 -7.33 -19.73
N GLN A 208 -1.12 -7.54 -18.50
CA GLN A 208 -0.14 -8.58 -18.22
C GLN A 208 -0.32 -9.14 -16.81
N GLU A 209 -0.01 -10.42 -16.64
CA GLU A 209 0.07 -11.14 -15.38
C GLU A 209 1.39 -11.92 -15.36
N LEU A 210 2.17 -11.81 -14.28
CA LEU A 210 3.42 -12.55 -14.06
C LEU A 210 3.42 -13.16 -12.66
N THR A 211 4.09 -14.31 -12.51
CA THR A 211 4.31 -14.93 -11.19
C THR A 211 5.31 -14.12 -10.37
N THR A 212 5.10 -14.02 -9.04
CA THR A 212 6.03 -13.38 -8.09
C THR A 212 6.99 -14.37 -7.44
N VAL A 213 6.86 -15.66 -7.73
CA VAL A 213 7.75 -16.72 -7.23
C VAL A 213 8.30 -17.53 -8.39
N PRO A 214 9.50 -18.14 -8.26
CA PRO A 214 10.03 -19.06 -9.27
C PRO A 214 9.10 -20.26 -9.49
N GLU A 215 9.02 -20.78 -10.73
CA GLU A 215 8.23 -21.99 -11.06
C GLU A 215 8.70 -23.25 -10.29
N THR A 216 9.89 -23.21 -9.73
CA THR A 216 10.46 -24.29 -8.91
C THR A 216 10.00 -24.27 -7.46
N VAL A 217 9.28 -23.25 -7.03
CA VAL A 217 8.73 -23.18 -5.66
C VAL A 217 7.59 -24.18 -5.52
N THR A 218 7.73 -25.09 -4.55
CA THR A 218 6.73 -26.12 -4.25
C THR A 218 6.01 -25.89 -2.92
N GLY A 219 6.39 -24.84 -2.19
CA GLY A 219 5.81 -24.48 -0.89
C GLY A 219 4.73 -23.41 -0.99
N TYR A 220 4.18 -23.08 0.17
CA TYR A 220 3.25 -21.98 0.33
C TYR A 220 3.98 -20.64 0.19
N SER A 221 3.34 -19.68 -0.44
CA SER A 221 3.82 -18.31 -0.59
C SER A 221 2.65 -17.34 -0.64
N ASP A 222 2.88 -16.12 -0.17
CA ASP A 222 1.93 -15.02 -0.23
C ASP A 222 2.68 -13.76 -0.68
N ALA A 223 2.30 -13.18 -1.82
CA ALA A 223 2.79 -11.85 -2.19
C ALA A 223 2.30 -10.81 -1.17
N SER A 224 3.12 -9.80 -0.89
CA SER A 224 2.81 -8.82 0.15
C SER A 224 2.84 -7.39 -0.37
N GLU A 225 3.99 -6.77 -0.43
CA GLU A 225 4.15 -5.39 -0.89
C GLU A 225 4.56 -5.34 -2.36
N VAL A 226 4.12 -4.29 -3.05
CA VAL A 226 4.56 -3.96 -4.41
C VAL A 226 4.96 -2.50 -4.50
N MET A 227 6.16 -2.23 -4.99
CA MET A 227 6.67 -0.86 -5.18
C MET A 227 7.41 -0.73 -6.50
N ILE A 228 7.51 0.52 -6.95
CA ILE A 228 8.37 0.93 -8.07
C ILE A 228 9.64 1.55 -7.47
N ASP A 229 10.79 1.23 -8.04
CA ASP A 229 12.05 1.83 -7.65
C ASP A 229 12.07 3.35 -7.92
N PRO A 230 12.95 4.13 -7.28
CA PRO A 230 12.97 5.59 -7.46
C PRO A 230 13.21 6.06 -8.91
N SER A 231 13.86 5.25 -9.74
CA SER A 231 14.09 5.57 -11.16
C SER A 231 12.85 5.36 -12.04
N GLY A 232 11.83 4.64 -11.54
CA GLY A 232 10.65 4.27 -12.31
C GLY A 232 10.89 3.14 -13.32
N GLN A 233 11.99 2.42 -13.23
CA GLN A 233 12.36 1.40 -14.22
C GLN A 233 12.04 -0.03 -13.78
N TYR A 234 11.76 -0.25 -12.50
CA TYR A 234 11.53 -1.58 -11.96
C TYR A 234 10.34 -1.63 -11.03
N VAL A 235 9.61 -2.75 -11.10
CA VAL A 235 8.62 -3.16 -10.09
C VAL A 235 9.24 -4.23 -9.20
N LEU A 236 9.09 -4.09 -7.90
CA LEU A 236 9.52 -5.07 -6.92
C LEU A 236 8.29 -5.60 -6.15
N VAL A 237 8.30 -6.90 -5.83
CA VAL A 237 7.25 -7.54 -5.02
C VAL A 237 7.90 -8.40 -3.95
N SER A 238 7.47 -8.25 -2.69
CA SER A 238 7.91 -9.13 -1.61
C SER A 238 7.00 -10.35 -1.47
N ASN A 239 7.57 -11.52 -1.16
CA ASN A 239 6.87 -12.78 -0.99
C ASN A 239 7.16 -13.37 0.38
N ARG A 240 6.12 -13.47 1.21
CA ARG A 240 6.16 -14.12 2.53
C ARG A 240 6.23 -15.63 2.38
N TYR A 241 6.82 -16.32 3.35
CA TYR A 241 7.04 -17.77 3.42
C TYR A 241 8.04 -18.34 2.41
N THR A 242 8.19 -17.76 1.22
CA THR A 242 9.34 -18.01 0.34
C THR A 242 10.47 -17.03 0.62
N ASP A 243 10.23 -16.03 1.46
CA ASP A 243 11.20 -15.08 1.99
C ASP A 243 12.06 -14.44 0.89
N SER A 244 11.39 -13.98 -0.15
CA SER A 244 12.01 -13.50 -1.38
C SER A 244 11.44 -12.18 -1.89
N MET A 245 12.23 -11.51 -2.72
CA MET A 245 11.87 -10.33 -3.48
C MET A 245 11.90 -10.68 -4.96
N ALA A 246 10.78 -10.51 -5.67
CA ALA A 246 10.73 -10.59 -7.13
C ALA A 246 11.00 -9.21 -7.74
N VAL A 247 11.82 -9.14 -8.77
CA VAL A 247 12.16 -7.89 -9.44
C VAL A 247 11.85 -7.98 -10.93
N TYR A 248 11.20 -6.95 -11.46
CA TYR A 248 10.79 -6.88 -12.86
C TYR A 248 11.24 -5.56 -13.46
N ARG A 249 11.90 -5.62 -14.62
CA ARG A 249 12.20 -4.43 -15.41
C ARG A 249 10.97 -4.02 -16.20
N ILE A 250 10.65 -2.74 -16.18
CA ILE A 250 9.57 -2.12 -16.94
C ILE A 250 10.11 -1.74 -18.33
N ASP A 251 9.38 -2.09 -19.38
CA ASP A 251 9.63 -1.54 -20.72
C ASP A 251 9.19 -0.08 -20.75
N PRO A 252 10.08 0.88 -21.01
CA PRO A 252 9.81 2.31 -20.88
C PRO A 252 8.79 2.86 -21.89
N PHE A 253 8.47 2.09 -22.93
CA PHE A 253 7.53 2.50 -23.97
C PHE A 253 6.13 1.92 -23.77
N THR A 254 6.06 0.73 -23.21
CA THR A 254 4.82 -0.05 -23.15
C THR A 254 4.30 -0.32 -21.76
N GLY A 255 5.15 -0.24 -20.73
CA GLY A 255 4.81 -0.58 -19.34
C GLY A 255 4.80 -2.08 -19.04
N TYR A 256 5.02 -2.95 -20.04
CA TYR A 256 5.13 -4.38 -19.80
C TYR A 256 6.36 -4.71 -18.96
N MET A 257 6.20 -5.73 -18.11
CA MET A 257 7.24 -6.17 -17.19
C MET A 257 7.98 -7.41 -17.72
N LYS A 258 9.26 -7.51 -17.38
CA LYS A 258 10.06 -8.72 -17.56
C LYS A 258 10.79 -9.04 -16.27
N ASN A 259 10.62 -10.25 -15.74
CA ASN A 259 11.33 -10.69 -14.53
C ASN A 259 12.85 -10.64 -14.77
N THR A 260 13.58 -10.04 -13.83
CA THR A 260 15.04 -9.97 -13.79
C THR A 260 15.66 -10.90 -12.77
N GLY A 261 14.89 -11.34 -11.77
CA GLY A 261 15.35 -12.28 -10.77
C GLY A 261 14.45 -12.36 -9.55
N PHE A 262 14.79 -13.32 -8.71
CA PHE A 262 14.21 -13.52 -7.38
C PHE A 262 15.37 -13.51 -6.38
N PHE A 263 15.28 -12.65 -5.37
CA PHE A 263 16.36 -12.39 -4.42
C PHE A 263 15.90 -12.75 -3.00
N PRO A 264 16.75 -13.39 -2.18
CA PRO A 264 16.40 -13.64 -0.78
C PRO A 264 16.27 -12.33 -0.01
N CYS A 265 15.26 -12.22 0.85
CA CYS A 265 15.07 -11.04 1.72
C CYS A 265 15.98 -11.02 2.95
N LEU A 266 16.75 -12.11 3.19
CA LEU A 266 17.68 -12.30 4.32
C LEU A 266 17.01 -12.21 5.70
N GLY A 267 15.73 -12.48 5.77
CA GLY A 267 14.92 -12.59 6.96
C GLY A 267 13.73 -13.50 6.69
N LYS A 268 12.69 -13.41 7.52
CA LYS A 268 11.48 -14.22 7.37
C LYS A 268 10.25 -13.31 7.29
N THR A 269 9.35 -13.66 6.38
CA THR A 269 8.08 -12.97 6.18
C THR A 269 8.27 -11.47 5.84
N PRO A 270 8.85 -11.15 4.64
CA PRO A 270 9.04 -9.77 4.19
C PRO A 270 7.67 -9.12 3.89
N ARG A 271 7.03 -8.58 4.93
CA ARG A 271 5.68 -8.05 4.85
C ARG A 271 5.60 -6.67 4.20
N PHE A 272 6.65 -5.87 4.40
CA PHE A 272 6.75 -4.51 3.86
C PHE A 272 8.18 -4.23 3.41
N PHE A 273 8.34 -3.40 2.40
CA PHE A 273 9.62 -2.80 2.04
C PHE A 273 9.41 -1.39 1.49
N CYS A 274 10.43 -0.57 1.55
CA CYS A 274 10.39 0.77 0.97
C CYS A 274 11.77 1.19 0.47
N PHE A 275 11.80 2.23 -0.37
CA PHE A 275 13.01 2.93 -0.73
C PHE A 275 13.19 4.16 0.15
N GLY A 276 14.35 4.30 0.76
CA GLY A 276 14.73 5.50 1.48
C GLY A 276 15.17 6.63 0.55
N SER A 277 15.26 7.85 1.09
CA SER A 277 15.75 9.02 0.36
C SER A 277 17.20 8.89 -0.12
N ASN A 278 17.95 7.96 0.47
CA ASN A 278 19.34 7.60 0.10
C ASN A 278 19.40 6.57 -1.06
N GLY A 279 18.25 6.20 -1.65
CA GLY A 279 18.17 5.20 -2.73
C GLY A 279 18.32 3.74 -2.29
N LYS A 280 18.46 3.49 -0.98
CA LYS A 280 18.51 2.13 -0.43
C LYS A 280 17.12 1.52 -0.34
N CYS A 281 17.04 0.21 -0.51
CA CYS A 281 15.83 -0.57 -0.26
C CYS A 281 15.88 -1.20 1.12
N TYR A 282 14.86 -0.96 1.94
CA TYR A 282 14.72 -1.50 3.29
C TYR A 282 13.60 -2.51 3.33
N VAL A 283 13.91 -3.75 3.68
CA VAL A 283 12.95 -4.86 3.75
C VAL A 283 12.66 -5.20 5.20
N ALA A 284 11.41 -5.02 5.63
CA ALA A 284 10.95 -5.34 6.98
C ALA A 284 10.41 -6.77 7.02
N ASN A 285 11.09 -7.63 7.78
CA ASN A 285 10.82 -9.04 7.93
C ASN A 285 10.10 -9.31 9.27
N GLU A 286 8.79 -9.61 9.19
CA GLU A 286 7.88 -9.70 10.35
C GLU A 286 8.30 -10.81 11.33
N ASP A 287 8.54 -12.04 10.85
CA ASP A 287 8.80 -13.21 11.71
C ASP A 287 10.26 -13.33 12.19
N SER A 288 11.15 -12.51 11.70
CA SER A 288 12.55 -12.45 12.18
C SER A 288 12.88 -11.15 12.90
N ASP A 289 11.93 -10.23 13.07
CA ASP A 289 12.11 -8.94 13.74
C ASP A 289 13.31 -8.15 13.19
N THR A 290 13.49 -8.18 11.85
CA THR A 290 14.65 -7.53 11.21
C THR A 290 14.22 -6.57 10.12
N ILE A 291 15.02 -5.50 9.96
CA ILE A 291 15.00 -4.66 8.75
C ILE A 291 16.35 -4.86 8.07
N ILE A 292 16.32 -5.32 6.83
CA ILE A 292 17.52 -5.55 6.02
C ILE A 292 17.64 -4.44 4.98
N GLU A 293 18.83 -3.82 4.93
CA GLU A 293 19.18 -2.82 3.92
C GLU A 293 19.81 -3.49 2.71
N PHE A 294 19.37 -3.07 1.53
CA PHE A 294 19.94 -3.45 0.25
C PHE A 294 20.32 -2.22 -0.57
N THR A 295 21.43 -2.33 -1.27
CA THR A 295 21.69 -1.47 -2.44
C THR A 295 20.92 -2.02 -3.62
N PHE A 296 20.12 -1.18 -4.28
CA PHE A 296 19.44 -1.52 -5.53
C PHE A 296 20.28 -1.04 -6.70
N ASP A 297 20.69 -1.96 -7.57
CA ASP A 297 21.42 -1.62 -8.79
C ASP A 297 20.42 -1.37 -9.95
N GLU A 298 20.21 -0.12 -10.29
CA GLU A 298 19.28 0.32 -11.34
C GLU A 298 19.68 -0.17 -12.75
N ASN A 299 20.93 -0.58 -12.99
CA ASN A 299 21.35 -1.12 -14.27
C ASN A 299 20.95 -2.57 -14.48
N THR A 300 20.98 -3.36 -13.41
CA THR A 300 20.74 -4.80 -13.46
C THR A 300 19.42 -5.21 -12.82
N GLY A 301 18.85 -4.38 -11.94
CA GLY A 301 17.71 -4.70 -11.09
C GLY A 301 18.06 -5.64 -9.95
N TRP A 302 19.31 -5.67 -9.52
CA TRP A 302 19.75 -6.56 -8.45
C TRP A 302 19.65 -5.90 -7.08
N LEU A 303 19.21 -6.68 -6.11
CA LEU A 303 19.25 -6.35 -4.69
C LEU A 303 20.53 -6.93 -4.08
N VAL A 304 21.43 -6.06 -3.64
CA VAL A 304 22.72 -6.43 -3.04
C VAL A 304 22.67 -6.03 -1.55
N PRO A 305 22.78 -6.97 -0.60
CA PRO A 305 22.80 -6.63 0.82
C PRO A 305 24.02 -5.76 1.15
N THR A 306 23.86 -4.79 2.04
CA THR A 306 24.92 -3.85 2.45
C THR A 306 25.46 -4.18 3.83
#